data_1b033d7f7f018a8b63203fe630006879
#
_entry.id   1b033d7f7f018a8b63203fe630006879
#
_cell.length_a   1.000
_cell.length_b   1.000
_cell.length_c   1.000
_cell.angle_alpha   90.00
_cell.angle_beta   90.00
_cell.angle_gamma   90.00
#
_symmetry.space_group_name_H-M   'P 1'
#
loop_
_entity.id
_entity.type
_entity.pdbx_description
1 polymer ?
#
loop_
_entity_poly.entity_id
_entity_poly.type
_entity_poly.pdbx_seq_one_letter_code
_entity_poly.pdbx_strand_id
1 'polypeptide(L)'
;MDTTKTKIKNKNYKYLMPSTNSSTIKVQKRDGKLENLDINKIHFVVEEACEGLSGVSSSQIEMNANIQFYDGMTTKDIQNVLVRSANDLISLEAPNYQYAAARLLSYDVRKEAHGQYEYIPLLKLILRNIRSGVYDKGILDKYSKTEIKKFNTWIKRDRDLKFTYAGL
;
A
#
# COMPACT_ATOMS: atom_id res chain seq x y z
N MET A 1 26.38 -16.13 -12.37
CA MET A 1 26.47 -14.92 -13.20
C MET A 1 25.17 -14.80 -13.95
N ASP A 2 24.27 -13.99 -13.50
CA ASP A 2 23.56 -12.99 -14.29
C ASP A 2 22.59 -12.24 -13.37
N THR A 3 22.91 -10.98 -13.13
CA THR A 3 22.14 -10.09 -12.26
C THR A 3 21.18 -9.30 -13.14
N THR A 4 19.97 -9.81 -13.32
CA THR A 4 18.92 -9.06 -14.02
C THR A 4 18.33 -8.01 -13.10
N LYS A 5 18.87 -6.80 -13.14
CA LYS A 5 18.29 -5.59 -12.59
C LYS A 5 17.02 -5.27 -13.38
N THR A 6 15.86 -5.56 -12.81
CA THR A 6 14.59 -5.11 -13.37
C THR A 6 14.49 -3.59 -13.18
N LYS A 7 14.81 -2.86 -14.22
CA LYS A 7 14.54 -1.42 -14.35
C LYS A 7 13.03 -1.24 -14.48
N ILE A 8 12.41 -0.65 -13.44
CA ILE A 8 11.05 -0.14 -13.54
C ILE A 8 11.08 0.99 -14.57
N LYS A 9 10.56 0.71 -15.77
CA LYS A 9 10.36 1.73 -16.80
C LYS A 9 9.18 2.60 -16.39
N ASN A 10 9.44 3.86 -16.09
CA ASN A 10 8.43 4.92 -16.03
C ASN A 10 7.69 4.97 -17.36
N LYS A 11 6.51 4.36 -17.44
CA LYS A 11 5.60 4.58 -18.57
C LYS A 11 4.84 5.87 -18.30
N ASN A 12 5.21 6.93 -19.03
CA ASN A 12 4.45 8.18 -19.09
C ASN A 12 3.08 7.92 -19.75
N TYR A 13 2.06 7.66 -18.94
CA TYR A 13 0.67 7.67 -19.40
C TYR A 13 0.17 9.11 -19.38
N LYS A 14 0.27 9.78 -20.53
CA LYS A 14 -0.33 11.10 -20.75
C LYS A 14 -1.78 10.89 -21.19
N TYR A 15 -2.69 10.69 -20.21
CA TYR A 15 -4.12 10.74 -20.49
C TYR A 15 -4.55 12.22 -20.52
N LEU A 16 -5.01 12.66 -21.69
CA LEU A 16 -5.74 13.92 -21.86
C LEU A 16 -7.11 13.76 -21.18
N MET A 17 -7.25 14.30 -19.97
CA MET A 17 -8.55 14.49 -19.36
C MET A 17 -9.14 15.83 -19.83
N PRO A 18 -10.44 15.91 -20.17
CA PRO A 18 -11.06 17.18 -20.46
C PRO A 18 -11.09 18.04 -19.19
N SER A 19 -10.71 19.31 -19.33
CA SER A 19 -10.76 20.31 -18.27
C SER A 19 -12.22 20.62 -17.93
N THR A 20 -12.76 19.94 -16.94
CA THR A 20 -13.96 20.38 -16.24
C THR A 20 -13.53 21.07 -14.94
N ASN A 21 -14.14 22.21 -14.63
CA ASN A 21 -14.00 22.91 -13.35
C ASN A 21 -14.44 21.98 -12.20
N SER A 22 -13.58 21.05 -11.82
CA SER A 22 -13.79 20.22 -10.66
C SER A 22 -13.23 20.96 -9.44
N SER A 23 -14.08 21.25 -8.48
CA SER A 23 -13.67 21.61 -7.13
C SER A 23 -12.60 20.60 -6.69
N THR A 24 -11.36 21.06 -6.54
CA THR A 24 -10.23 20.20 -6.17
C THR A 24 -10.44 19.76 -4.75
N ILE A 25 -10.80 18.49 -4.54
CA ILE A 25 -10.90 17.89 -3.21
C ILE A 25 -9.53 18.01 -2.54
N LYS A 26 -9.50 18.60 -1.35
CA LYS A 26 -8.31 18.65 -0.51
C LYS A 26 -8.31 17.48 0.45
N VAL A 27 -7.15 16.93 0.70
CA VAL A 27 -6.96 15.80 1.62
C VAL A 27 -5.95 16.16 2.70
N GLN A 28 -6.18 15.68 3.91
CA GLN A 28 -5.27 15.87 5.03
C GLN A 28 -4.30 14.70 5.13
N LYS A 29 -3.02 15.01 5.09
CA LYS A 29 -1.96 14.03 5.33
C LYS A 29 -1.80 13.67 6.80
N ARG A 30 -1.06 12.59 7.08
CA ARG A 30 -0.73 12.15 8.46
C ARG A 30 0.07 13.19 9.26
N ASP A 31 0.79 14.09 8.59
CA ASP A 31 1.52 15.21 9.21
C ASP A 31 0.64 16.46 9.39
N GLY A 32 -0.66 16.37 9.10
CA GLY A 32 -1.63 17.46 9.22
C GLY A 32 -1.68 18.43 8.03
N LYS A 33 -0.79 18.29 7.04
CA LYS A 33 -0.79 19.15 5.86
C LYS A 33 -1.98 18.85 4.94
N LEU A 34 -2.53 19.91 4.35
CA LEU A 34 -3.55 19.82 3.32
C LEU A 34 -2.86 19.84 1.94
N GLU A 35 -3.27 18.93 1.06
CA GLU A 35 -2.86 18.91 -0.36
C GLU A 35 -4.06 18.55 -1.23
N ASN A 36 -3.95 18.83 -2.53
CA ASN A 36 -4.97 18.39 -3.49
C ASN A 36 -4.96 16.86 -3.60
N LEU A 37 -6.14 16.27 -3.71
CA LEU A 37 -6.28 14.84 -3.97
C LEU A 37 -5.60 14.49 -5.30
N ASP A 38 -4.64 13.59 -5.24
CA ASP A 38 -3.94 13.06 -6.40
C ASP A 38 -4.55 11.72 -6.81
N ILE A 39 -5.46 11.77 -7.79
CA ILE A 39 -6.17 10.59 -8.31
C ILE A 39 -5.18 9.58 -8.92
N ASN A 40 -4.06 10.05 -9.50
CA ASN A 40 -3.08 9.15 -10.08
C ASN A 40 -2.42 8.25 -9.03
N LYS A 41 -2.23 8.75 -7.79
CA LYS A 41 -1.71 7.93 -6.68
C LYS A 41 -2.73 6.87 -6.27
N ILE A 42 -4.03 7.21 -6.27
CA ILE A 42 -5.10 6.26 -5.97
C ILE A 42 -5.11 5.17 -7.04
N HIS A 43 -5.15 5.59 -8.31
CA HIS A 43 -5.13 4.68 -9.45
C HIS A 43 -3.94 3.70 -9.38
N PHE A 44 -2.73 4.22 -9.16
CA PHE A 44 -1.53 3.39 -9.04
C PHE A 44 -1.65 2.33 -7.93
N VAL A 45 -2.11 2.72 -6.74
CA VAL A 45 -2.23 1.81 -5.58
C VAL A 45 -3.30 0.74 -5.84
N VAL A 46 -4.41 1.10 -6.48
CA VAL A 46 -5.49 0.16 -6.80
C VAL A 46 -5.08 -0.79 -7.92
N GLU A 47 -4.41 -0.30 -8.97
CA GLU A 47 -3.87 -1.16 -10.03
C GLU A 47 -2.87 -2.18 -9.47
N GLU A 48 -1.92 -1.74 -8.64
CA GLU A 48 -0.95 -2.64 -8.01
C GLU A 48 -1.64 -3.70 -7.13
N ALA A 49 -2.71 -3.32 -6.41
CA ALA A 49 -3.48 -4.27 -5.62
C ALA A 49 -4.20 -5.32 -6.47
N CYS A 50 -4.60 -4.97 -7.70
CA CYS A 50 -5.29 -5.85 -8.64
C CYS A 50 -4.32 -6.67 -9.52
N GLU A 51 -3.02 -6.35 -9.52
CA GLU A 51 -2.04 -6.97 -10.40
C GLU A 51 -2.02 -8.49 -10.28
N GLY A 52 -2.16 -9.19 -11.43
CA GLY A 52 -2.14 -10.65 -11.50
C GLY A 52 -3.39 -11.35 -10.95
N LEU A 53 -4.45 -10.63 -10.58
CA LEU A 53 -5.73 -11.20 -10.15
C LEU A 53 -6.69 -11.29 -11.33
N SER A 54 -7.23 -12.49 -11.60
CA SER A 54 -8.26 -12.68 -12.61
C SER A 54 -9.65 -12.28 -12.07
N GLY A 55 -10.51 -11.70 -12.94
CA GLY A 55 -11.88 -11.31 -12.58
C GLY A 55 -11.96 -10.12 -11.61
N VAL A 56 -10.91 -9.33 -11.49
CA VAL A 56 -10.84 -8.12 -10.66
C VAL A 56 -10.61 -6.90 -11.56
N SER A 57 -11.37 -5.84 -11.33
CA SER A 57 -11.27 -4.57 -12.06
C SER A 57 -10.90 -3.43 -11.12
N SER A 58 -9.75 -2.80 -11.35
CA SER A 58 -9.33 -1.59 -10.63
C SER A 58 -10.35 -0.46 -10.78
N SER A 59 -10.89 -0.28 -12.00
CA SER A 59 -11.90 0.75 -12.26
C SER A 59 -13.17 0.58 -11.44
N GLN A 60 -13.62 -0.64 -11.16
CA GLN A 60 -14.79 -0.86 -10.30
C GLN A 60 -14.52 -0.45 -8.85
N ILE A 61 -13.34 -0.78 -8.32
CA ILE A 61 -12.92 -0.34 -6.98
C ILE A 61 -12.89 1.18 -6.91
N GLU A 62 -12.29 1.82 -7.91
CA GLU A 62 -12.16 3.28 -7.99
C GLU A 62 -13.52 3.98 -8.09
N MET A 63 -14.45 3.46 -8.91
CA MET A 63 -15.80 4.01 -9.02
C MET A 63 -16.55 3.95 -7.70
N ASN A 64 -16.51 2.80 -7.01
CA ASN A 64 -17.14 2.65 -5.71
C ASN A 64 -16.49 3.57 -4.64
N ALA A 65 -15.18 3.79 -4.72
CA ALA A 65 -14.45 4.64 -3.81
C ALA A 65 -14.71 6.14 -4.07
N ASN A 66 -14.71 6.58 -5.32
CA ASN A 66 -14.84 8.00 -5.70
C ASN A 66 -16.12 8.64 -5.19
N ILE A 67 -17.22 7.90 -5.12
CA ILE A 67 -18.52 8.38 -4.62
C ILE A 67 -18.44 8.74 -3.11
N GLN A 68 -17.46 8.22 -2.39
CA GLN A 68 -17.31 8.38 -0.95
C GLN A 68 -16.28 9.46 -0.56
N PHE A 69 -15.55 10.03 -1.54
CA PHE A 69 -14.54 11.05 -1.26
C PHE A 69 -15.19 12.42 -1.03
N TYR A 70 -14.72 13.11 0.00
CA TYR A 70 -15.18 14.46 0.37
C TYR A 70 -13.99 15.37 0.73
N ASP A 71 -14.22 16.67 0.68
CA ASP A 71 -13.19 17.68 0.99
C ASP A 71 -12.78 17.62 2.47
N GLY A 72 -11.48 17.66 2.73
CA GLY A 72 -10.90 17.54 4.08
C GLY A 72 -10.70 16.09 4.57
N MET A 73 -11.04 15.09 3.76
CA MET A 73 -10.84 13.67 4.11
C MET A 73 -9.38 13.37 4.39
N THR A 74 -9.09 12.50 5.37
CA THR A 74 -7.71 12.10 5.65
C THR A 74 -7.24 11.04 4.64
N THR A 75 -5.92 11.00 4.41
CA THR A 75 -5.35 9.93 3.55
C THR A 75 -5.55 8.53 4.15
N LYS A 76 -5.76 8.41 5.46
CA LYS A 76 -6.12 7.16 6.12
C LYS A 76 -7.55 6.75 5.78
N ASP A 77 -8.49 7.71 5.80
CA ASP A 77 -9.89 7.43 5.45
C ASP A 77 -10.03 7.05 3.98
N ILE A 78 -9.27 7.72 3.08
CA ILE A 78 -9.20 7.31 1.67
C ILE A 78 -8.77 5.84 1.56
N GLN A 79 -7.72 5.44 2.26
CA GLN A 79 -7.26 4.05 2.26
C GLN A 79 -8.35 3.09 2.77
N ASN A 80 -9.04 3.46 3.84
CA ASN A 80 -10.16 2.67 4.38
C ASN A 80 -11.31 2.53 3.38
N VAL A 81 -11.62 3.61 2.65
CA VAL A 81 -12.64 3.58 1.58
C VAL A 81 -12.23 2.64 0.46
N LEU A 82 -10.97 2.67 0.02
CA LEU A 82 -10.47 1.76 -1.02
C LEU A 82 -10.57 0.30 -0.58
N VAL A 83 -10.19 -0.01 0.66
CA VAL A 83 -10.29 -1.36 1.24
C VAL A 83 -11.76 -1.83 1.26
N ARG A 84 -12.68 -0.99 1.75
CA ARG A 84 -14.12 -1.30 1.77
C ARG A 84 -14.67 -1.49 0.37
N SER A 85 -14.34 -0.59 -0.55
CA SER A 85 -14.81 -0.67 -1.95
C SER A 85 -14.38 -1.96 -2.64
N ALA A 86 -13.16 -2.45 -2.37
CA ALA A 86 -12.72 -3.75 -2.85
C ALA A 86 -13.44 -4.91 -2.15
N ASN A 87 -13.66 -4.81 -0.83
CA ASN A 87 -14.36 -5.84 -0.06
C ASN A 87 -15.83 -5.99 -0.50
N ASP A 88 -16.51 -4.88 -0.79
CA ASP A 88 -17.92 -4.88 -1.19
C ASP A 88 -18.16 -5.53 -2.57
N LEU A 89 -17.09 -5.68 -3.37
CA LEU A 89 -17.12 -6.36 -4.66
C LEU A 89 -16.88 -7.88 -4.57
N ILE A 90 -16.60 -8.41 -3.38
CA ILE A 90 -16.43 -9.85 -3.19
C ILE A 90 -17.77 -10.57 -3.43
N SER A 91 -17.80 -11.48 -4.38
CA SER A 91 -18.97 -12.31 -4.68
C SER A 91 -18.55 -13.72 -5.07
N LEU A 92 -19.52 -14.61 -5.27
CA LEU A 92 -19.24 -15.96 -5.76
C LEU A 92 -18.65 -15.95 -7.18
N GLU A 93 -19.05 -14.98 -8.00
CA GLU A 93 -18.57 -14.80 -9.38
C GLU A 93 -17.20 -14.09 -9.43
N ALA A 94 -16.88 -13.27 -8.40
CA ALA A 94 -15.66 -12.47 -8.33
C ALA A 94 -14.95 -12.61 -6.97
N PRO A 95 -14.56 -13.82 -6.55
CA PRO A 95 -13.99 -14.06 -5.23
C PRO A 95 -12.60 -13.43 -5.04
N ASN A 96 -11.90 -13.13 -6.13
CA ASN A 96 -10.53 -12.63 -6.07
C ASN A 96 -10.42 -11.18 -5.57
N TYR A 97 -11.53 -10.43 -5.48
CA TYR A 97 -11.52 -9.13 -4.79
C TYR A 97 -11.08 -9.24 -3.32
N GLN A 98 -11.22 -10.41 -2.68
CA GLN A 98 -10.68 -10.64 -1.33
C GLN A 98 -9.16 -10.43 -1.24
N TYR A 99 -8.42 -10.75 -2.31
CA TYR A 99 -6.98 -10.52 -2.38
C TYR A 99 -6.65 -9.05 -2.66
N ALA A 100 -7.42 -8.37 -3.50
CA ALA A 100 -7.25 -6.94 -3.74
C ALA A 100 -7.50 -6.15 -2.45
N ALA A 101 -8.59 -6.44 -1.72
CA ALA A 101 -8.89 -5.84 -0.43
C ALA A 101 -7.78 -6.09 0.61
N ALA A 102 -7.27 -7.34 0.67
CA ALA A 102 -6.15 -7.70 1.55
C ALA A 102 -4.86 -6.92 1.22
N ARG A 103 -4.53 -6.78 -0.06
CA ARG A 103 -3.34 -6.02 -0.50
C ARG A 103 -3.48 -4.54 -0.16
N LEU A 104 -4.64 -3.93 -0.38
CA LEU A 104 -4.94 -2.55 0.01
C LEU A 104 -4.80 -2.36 1.52
N LEU A 105 -5.32 -3.30 2.33
CA LEU A 105 -5.16 -3.27 3.79
C LEU A 105 -3.70 -3.43 4.20
N SER A 106 -2.95 -4.35 3.58
CA SER A 106 -1.53 -4.55 3.84
C SER A 106 -0.69 -3.30 3.58
N TYR A 107 -1.08 -2.47 2.60
CA TYR A 107 -0.43 -1.19 2.34
C TYR A 107 -0.60 -0.20 3.48
N ASP A 108 -1.78 -0.15 4.10
CA ASP A 108 -2.01 0.71 5.26
C ASP A 108 -1.24 0.25 6.49
N VAL A 109 -1.30 -1.05 6.81
CA VAL A 109 -0.51 -1.67 7.89
C VAL A 109 0.99 -1.42 7.68
N ARG A 110 1.48 -1.54 6.45
CA ARG A 110 2.88 -1.26 6.11
C ARG A 110 3.25 0.19 6.33
N LYS A 111 2.41 1.14 5.89
CA LYS A 111 2.61 2.57 6.15
C LYS A 111 2.63 2.88 7.65
N GLU A 112 1.77 2.23 8.42
CA GLU A 112 1.73 2.39 9.88
C GLU A 112 3.02 1.84 10.52
N ALA A 113 3.43 0.62 10.16
CA ALA A 113 4.61 -0.05 10.72
C ALA A 113 5.93 0.59 10.26
N HIS A 114 6.02 1.00 9.00
CA HIS A 114 7.27 1.49 8.40
C HIS A 114 7.34 3.03 8.25
N GLY A 115 6.23 3.75 8.36
CA GLY A 115 6.13 5.18 8.08
C GLY A 115 6.23 5.51 6.59
N GLN A 116 6.27 4.49 5.73
CA GLN A 116 6.41 4.62 4.27
C GLN A 116 5.74 3.44 3.57
N TYR A 117 5.55 3.57 2.25
CA TYR A 117 4.93 2.55 1.42
C TYR A 117 5.84 1.32 1.22
N GLU A 118 7.14 1.54 0.98
CA GLU A 118 8.11 0.50 0.74
C GLU A 118 8.54 -0.18 2.04
N TYR A 119 8.94 -1.45 1.91
CA TYR A 119 9.57 -2.17 3.01
C TYR A 119 10.95 -1.57 3.33
N ILE A 120 11.21 -1.36 4.60
CA ILE A 120 12.56 -1.00 5.05
C ILE A 120 13.37 -2.25 5.41
N PRO A 121 14.70 -2.22 5.25
CA PRO A 121 15.56 -3.32 5.67
C PRO A 121 15.39 -3.64 7.15
N LEU A 122 15.39 -4.94 7.51
CA LEU A 122 15.16 -5.42 8.88
C LEU A 122 16.07 -4.75 9.91
N LEU A 123 17.35 -4.58 9.60
CA LEU A 123 18.28 -3.89 10.51
C LEU A 123 17.86 -2.44 10.76
N LYS A 124 17.44 -1.72 9.72
CA LYS A 124 16.98 -0.33 9.86
C LYS A 124 15.71 -0.26 10.71
N LEU A 125 14.79 -1.22 10.53
CA LEU A 125 13.57 -1.34 11.33
C LEU A 125 13.89 -1.58 12.81
N ILE A 126 14.76 -2.55 13.12
CA ILE A 126 15.19 -2.89 14.48
C ILE A 126 15.83 -1.66 15.14
N LEU A 127 16.80 -1.02 14.49
CA LEU A 127 17.49 0.16 15.03
C LEU A 127 16.52 1.32 15.31
N ARG A 128 15.54 1.54 14.42
CA ARG A 128 14.52 2.56 14.62
C ARG A 128 13.65 2.24 15.84
N ASN A 129 13.18 1.02 15.95
CA ASN A 129 12.28 0.59 17.03
C ASN A 129 12.98 0.51 18.40
N ILE A 130 14.28 0.20 18.43
CA ILE A 130 15.09 0.32 19.66
C ILE A 130 15.19 1.79 20.08
N ARG A 131 15.45 2.71 19.11
CA ARG A 131 15.56 4.14 19.41
C ARG A 131 14.24 4.74 19.93
N SER A 132 13.11 4.26 19.45
CA SER A 132 11.77 4.68 19.91
C SER A 132 11.27 3.92 21.15
N GLY A 133 12.07 3.01 21.73
CA GLY A 133 11.70 2.24 22.92
C GLY A 133 10.71 1.11 22.68
N VAL A 134 10.40 0.79 21.42
CA VAL A 134 9.46 -0.30 21.05
C VAL A 134 10.14 -1.67 21.16
N TYR A 135 11.43 -1.76 20.80
CA TYR A 135 12.20 -3.00 20.91
C TYR A 135 13.28 -2.88 21.98
N ASP A 136 13.52 -4.01 22.66
CA ASP A 136 14.64 -4.15 23.59
C ASP A 136 15.98 -4.12 22.84
N LYS A 137 16.93 -3.33 23.36
CA LYS A 137 18.29 -3.22 22.80
C LYS A 137 19.09 -4.51 22.86
N GLY A 138 18.76 -5.42 23.78
CA GLY A 138 19.39 -6.75 23.92
C GLY A 138 19.31 -7.61 22.65
N ILE A 139 18.45 -7.25 21.70
CA ILE A 139 18.47 -7.86 20.36
C ILE A 139 19.84 -7.72 19.70
N LEU A 140 20.51 -6.56 19.86
CA LEU A 140 21.81 -6.28 19.26
C LEU A 140 22.97 -6.94 20.02
N ASP A 141 22.76 -7.31 21.28
CA ASP A 141 23.71 -8.11 22.07
C ASP A 141 23.64 -9.58 21.66
N LYS A 142 22.44 -10.05 21.26
CA LYS A 142 22.17 -11.44 20.89
C LYS A 142 22.51 -11.75 19.44
N TYR A 143 22.31 -10.79 18.55
CA TYR A 143 22.51 -10.94 17.11
C TYR A 143 23.36 -9.82 16.55
N SER A 144 24.42 -10.16 15.85
CA SER A 144 25.26 -9.18 15.16
C SER A 144 24.48 -8.50 14.02
N LYS A 145 24.90 -7.29 13.65
CA LYS A 145 24.31 -6.57 12.49
C LYS A 145 24.40 -7.37 11.19
N THR A 146 25.43 -8.20 11.04
CA THR A 146 25.63 -9.06 9.87
C THR A 146 24.59 -10.18 9.83
N GLU A 147 24.32 -10.83 10.97
CA GLU A 147 23.27 -11.85 11.07
C GLU A 147 21.88 -11.27 10.80
N ILE A 148 21.57 -10.09 11.35
CA ILE A 148 20.29 -9.41 11.09
C ILE A 148 20.12 -9.10 9.60
N LYS A 149 21.18 -8.67 8.91
CA LYS A 149 21.15 -8.48 7.46
C LYS A 149 20.91 -9.78 6.71
N LYS A 150 21.48 -10.90 7.19
CA LYS A 150 21.22 -12.24 6.63
C LYS A 150 19.76 -12.65 6.87
N PHE A 151 19.20 -12.42 8.06
CA PHE A 151 17.78 -12.70 8.33
C PHE A 151 16.84 -11.93 7.40
N ASN A 152 17.19 -10.71 7.02
CA ASN A 152 16.40 -9.93 6.05
C ASN A 152 16.25 -10.66 4.69
N THR A 153 17.22 -11.50 4.28
CA THR A 153 17.12 -12.27 3.04
C THR A 153 16.16 -13.47 3.12
N TRP A 154 15.80 -13.89 4.34
CA TRP A 154 14.85 -14.99 4.58
C TRP A 154 13.39 -14.53 4.58
N ILE A 155 13.15 -13.21 4.68
CA ILE A 155 11.80 -12.65 4.63
C ILE A 155 11.31 -12.75 3.20
N LYS A 156 10.24 -13.53 2.98
CA LYS A 156 9.60 -13.74 1.68
C LYS A 156 8.39 -12.84 1.56
N ARG A 157 8.58 -11.66 0.98
CA ARG A 157 7.55 -10.61 0.88
C ARG A 157 6.43 -10.93 -0.11
N ASP A 158 6.70 -11.81 -1.08
CA ASP A 158 5.70 -12.37 -1.99
C ASP A 158 4.58 -13.14 -1.27
N ARG A 159 4.83 -13.59 -0.02
CA ARG A 159 3.81 -14.22 0.81
C ARG A 159 2.70 -13.26 1.23
N ASP A 160 3.00 -11.97 1.34
CA ASP A 160 2.03 -10.94 1.72
C ASP A 160 0.92 -10.83 0.67
N LEU A 161 1.20 -11.19 -0.59
CA LEU A 161 0.22 -11.19 -1.68
C LEU A 161 -0.79 -12.34 -1.62
N LYS A 162 -0.56 -13.32 -0.73
CA LYS A 162 -1.39 -14.52 -0.59
C LYS A 162 -2.45 -14.40 0.52
N PHE A 163 -2.41 -13.33 1.31
CA PHE A 163 -3.43 -13.09 2.31
C PHE A 163 -4.77 -12.77 1.68
N THR A 164 -5.82 -13.32 2.25
CA THR A 164 -7.20 -12.91 1.99
C THR A 164 -7.60 -11.79 2.96
N TYR A 165 -8.63 -11.04 2.65
CA TYR A 165 -9.12 -9.97 3.52
C TYR A 165 -9.51 -10.47 4.93
N ALA A 166 -10.13 -11.65 5.01
CA ALA A 166 -10.48 -12.27 6.29
C ALA A 166 -9.27 -12.91 7.02
N GLY A 167 -8.12 -13.04 6.35
CA GLY A 167 -6.90 -13.64 6.91
C GLY A 167 -5.87 -12.61 7.41
N LEU A 168 -6.18 -11.31 7.29
CA LEU A 168 -5.42 -10.18 7.82
C LEU A 168 -6.07 -9.62 9.06
#